data_660bf036bdbbded595a678de2ff39b92
#
_entry.id   660bf036bdbbded595a678de2ff39b92
#
_cell.length_a   1.000
_cell.length_b   1.000
_cell.length_c   1.000
_cell.angle_alpha   90.00
_cell.angle_beta   90.00
_cell.angle_gamma   90.00
#
_symmetry.space_group_name_H-M   'P 1'
#
loop_
_entity.id
_entity.type
_entity.pdbx_description
1 polymer ?
#
loop_
_entity_poly.entity_id
_entity_poly.type
_entity_poly.pdbx_seq_one_letter_code
_entity_poly.pdbx_strand_id
1 'polypeptide(L)'
;ERIAANQGLSRAELSVLISYSKIDLKEALLKSLVPDDDYLAREMETAFPAQLTKKFGEAMRRHRLKREIVSTQIANDLVNHMGITFVQRLKESTGMSAANVAGAYVIVRDVFRLPHWWQQIEALDYKVPAELQLQLMDELMRLGRRATRWFLRSRRDDLDAARDVGHFAPRVAELAGRLRHQNQ
;
A
#
# COMPACT_ATOMS: atom_id res chain seq x y z
N GLU A 1 7.73 -25.86 10.73
CA GLU A 1 8.73 -26.97 10.61
C GLU A 1 9.77 -26.67 9.54
N ARG A 2 9.40 -26.43 8.24
CA ARG A 2 10.38 -26.18 7.14
C ARG A 2 11.25 -24.95 7.34
N ILE A 3 10.71 -23.85 7.86
CA ILE A 3 11.48 -22.62 8.15
C ILE A 3 12.52 -22.91 9.24
N ALA A 4 12.14 -23.67 10.28
CA ALA A 4 13.05 -24.07 11.35
C ALA A 4 14.14 -25.03 10.83
N ALA A 5 13.84 -25.83 9.80
CA ALA A 5 14.80 -26.72 9.13
C ALA A 5 15.63 -26.03 8.03
N ASN A 6 15.51 -24.70 7.88
CA ASN A 6 16.16 -23.89 6.83
C ASN A 6 15.87 -24.38 5.40
N GLN A 7 14.68 -24.94 5.19
CA GLN A 7 14.19 -25.39 3.89
C GLN A 7 13.38 -24.29 3.24
N GLY A 8 13.55 -24.06 1.93
CA GLY A 8 12.76 -23.13 1.15
C GLY A 8 11.29 -23.53 1.07
N LEU A 9 10.41 -22.57 0.74
CA LEU A 9 9.00 -22.78 0.50
C LEU A 9 8.75 -23.08 -0.98
N SER A 10 7.84 -24.00 -1.26
CA SER A 10 7.28 -24.20 -2.60
C SER A 10 6.38 -23.01 -2.98
N ARG A 11 6.09 -22.84 -4.28
CA ARG A 11 5.15 -21.80 -4.75
C ARG A 11 3.76 -21.94 -4.12
N ALA A 12 3.27 -23.15 -3.92
CA ALA A 12 1.98 -23.43 -3.30
C ALA A 12 1.97 -22.97 -1.83
N GLU A 13 3.01 -23.32 -1.06
CA GLU A 13 3.15 -22.89 0.34
C GLU A 13 3.27 -21.38 0.46
N LEU A 14 4.01 -20.73 -0.45
CA LEU A 14 4.12 -19.28 -0.50
C LEU A 14 2.76 -18.61 -0.81
N SER A 15 1.97 -19.18 -1.74
CA SER A 15 0.64 -18.67 -2.06
C SER A 15 -0.32 -18.75 -0.86
N VAL A 16 -0.25 -19.83 -0.09
CA VAL A 16 -1.02 -19.99 1.15
C VAL A 16 -0.60 -18.92 2.17
N LEU A 17 0.71 -18.72 2.36
CA LEU A 17 1.23 -17.71 3.28
C LEU A 17 0.81 -16.28 2.89
N ILE A 18 0.86 -15.95 1.60
CA ILE A 18 0.38 -14.67 1.06
C ILE A 18 -1.12 -14.49 1.37
N SER A 19 -1.93 -15.53 1.13
CA SER A 19 -3.37 -15.48 1.37
C SER A 19 -3.70 -15.26 2.85
N TYR A 20 -3.05 -16.00 3.75
CA TYR A 20 -3.22 -15.79 5.19
C TYR A 20 -2.75 -14.42 5.66
N SER A 21 -1.66 -13.90 5.11
CA SER A 21 -1.19 -12.56 5.44
C SER A 21 -2.21 -11.46 5.06
N LYS A 22 -2.91 -11.63 3.94
CA LYS A 22 -3.99 -10.74 3.52
C LYS A 22 -5.21 -10.84 4.44
N ILE A 23 -5.59 -12.06 4.83
CA ILE A 23 -6.72 -12.31 5.74
C ILE A 23 -6.43 -11.68 7.11
N ASP A 24 -5.26 -11.93 7.68
CA ASP A 24 -4.85 -11.39 8.99
C ASP A 24 -4.85 -9.86 8.98
N LEU A 25 -4.27 -9.25 7.94
CA LEU A 25 -4.29 -7.79 7.79
C LEU A 25 -5.72 -7.25 7.64
N LYS A 26 -6.55 -7.87 6.79
CA LYS A 26 -7.96 -7.50 6.64
C LYS A 26 -8.71 -7.55 7.97
N GLU A 27 -8.53 -8.61 8.75
CA GLU A 27 -9.16 -8.73 10.08
C GLU A 27 -8.69 -7.65 11.06
N ALA A 28 -7.42 -7.30 11.04
CA ALA A 28 -6.89 -6.21 11.84
C ALA A 28 -7.49 -4.86 11.43
N LEU A 29 -7.68 -4.62 10.12
CA LEU A 29 -8.33 -3.42 9.60
C LEU A 29 -9.80 -3.34 10.00
N LEU A 30 -10.55 -4.44 9.92
CA LEU A 30 -11.95 -4.51 10.33
C LEU A 30 -12.17 -4.19 11.81
N LYS A 31 -11.17 -4.45 12.66
CA LYS A 31 -11.19 -4.11 14.10
C LYS A 31 -10.76 -2.67 14.40
N SER A 32 -10.48 -1.87 13.37
CA SER A 32 -10.00 -0.49 13.48
C SER A 32 -10.98 0.50 12.87
N LEU A 33 -10.65 1.80 12.93
CA LEU A 33 -11.40 2.88 12.28
C LEU A 33 -10.97 3.13 10.81
N VAL A 34 -9.96 2.43 10.31
CA VAL A 34 -9.44 2.62 8.95
C VAL A 34 -10.53 2.52 7.87
N PRO A 35 -11.45 1.53 7.88
CA PRO A 35 -12.48 1.44 6.85
C PRO A 35 -13.56 2.53 6.93
N ASP A 36 -13.62 3.27 8.03
CA ASP A 36 -14.58 4.35 8.26
C ASP A 36 -14.01 5.73 7.93
N ASP A 37 -12.68 5.84 7.79
CA ASP A 37 -12.03 7.07 7.35
C ASP A 37 -12.46 7.42 5.91
N ASP A 38 -12.94 8.63 5.68
CA ASP A 38 -13.51 9.04 4.40
C ASP A 38 -12.49 9.04 3.25
N TYR A 39 -11.24 9.34 3.55
CA TYR A 39 -10.17 9.28 2.55
C TYR A 39 -9.82 7.84 2.19
N LEU A 40 -9.63 6.99 3.18
CA LEU A 40 -9.28 5.57 2.99
C LEU A 40 -10.45 4.77 2.42
N ALA A 41 -11.69 5.17 2.72
CA ALA A 41 -12.89 4.55 2.16
C ALA A 41 -13.02 4.70 0.62
N ARG A 42 -12.24 5.59 0.00
CA ARG A 42 -12.14 5.70 -1.47
C ARG A 42 -11.61 4.43 -2.12
N GLU A 43 -10.89 3.59 -1.36
CA GLU A 43 -10.45 2.27 -1.83
C GLU A 43 -11.61 1.38 -2.27
N MET A 44 -12.82 1.65 -1.81
CA MET A 44 -14.02 0.97 -2.30
C MET A 44 -14.22 1.13 -3.81
N GLU A 45 -13.85 2.28 -4.36
CA GLU A 45 -14.02 2.57 -5.78
C GLU A 45 -13.13 1.67 -6.66
N THR A 46 -11.99 1.23 -6.13
CA THR A 46 -11.06 0.33 -6.85
C THR A 46 -11.57 -1.11 -6.95
N ALA A 47 -12.56 -1.49 -6.13
CA ALA A 47 -13.15 -2.82 -6.13
C ALA A 47 -14.13 -3.06 -7.29
N PHE A 48 -14.52 -2.00 -8.00
CA PHE A 48 -15.55 -2.07 -9.03
C PHE A 48 -15.08 -1.49 -10.36
N PRO A 49 -15.63 -1.94 -11.50
CA PRO A 49 -15.37 -1.34 -12.80
C PRO A 49 -15.71 0.16 -12.82
N ALA A 50 -14.88 0.95 -13.48
CA ALA A 50 -15.02 2.43 -13.53
C ALA A 50 -16.41 2.91 -13.98
N GLN A 51 -17.08 2.16 -14.88
CA GLN A 51 -18.43 2.48 -15.31
C GLN A 51 -19.45 2.42 -14.17
N LEU A 52 -19.32 1.44 -13.29
CA LEU A 52 -20.19 1.28 -12.11
C LEU A 52 -19.89 2.37 -11.07
N THR A 53 -18.63 2.64 -10.81
CA THR A 53 -18.21 3.70 -9.88
C THR A 53 -18.72 5.06 -10.33
N LYS A 54 -18.62 5.37 -11.63
CA LYS A 54 -19.13 6.63 -12.20
C LYS A 54 -20.64 6.76 -12.06
N LYS A 55 -21.40 5.67 -12.21
CA LYS A 55 -22.86 5.68 -12.17
C LYS A 55 -23.44 5.56 -10.75
N PHE A 56 -22.81 4.81 -9.88
CA PHE A 56 -23.35 4.40 -8.58
C PHE A 56 -22.43 4.74 -7.39
N GLY A 57 -21.44 5.61 -7.57
CA GLY A 57 -20.41 5.90 -6.55
C GLY A 57 -20.98 6.27 -5.18
N GLU A 58 -22.06 7.05 -5.15
CA GLU A 58 -22.69 7.42 -3.87
C GLU A 58 -23.40 6.23 -3.20
N ALA A 59 -24.07 5.37 -3.96
CA ALA A 59 -24.68 4.15 -3.45
C ALA A 59 -23.61 3.17 -2.93
N MET A 60 -22.45 3.11 -3.60
CA MET A 60 -21.32 2.29 -3.15
C MET A 60 -20.79 2.74 -1.80
N ARG A 61 -20.69 4.05 -1.54
CA ARG A 61 -20.23 4.58 -0.24
C ARG A 61 -21.15 4.17 0.92
N ARG A 62 -22.41 3.86 0.64
CA ARG A 62 -23.41 3.37 1.62
C ARG A 62 -23.60 1.85 1.59
N HIS A 63 -22.75 1.12 0.88
CA HIS A 63 -22.87 -0.32 0.75
C HIS A 63 -22.69 -1.04 2.10
N ARG A 64 -23.52 -2.05 2.36
CA ARG A 64 -23.49 -2.81 3.63
C ARG A 64 -22.14 -3.41 3.96
N LEU A 65 -21.40 -3.83 2.92
CA LEU A 65 -20.06 -4.46 3.05
C LEU A 65 -18.93 -3.46 2.80
N LYS A 66 -19.18 -2.13 2.97
CA LYS A 66 -18.15 -1.11 2.75
C LYS A 66 -16.87 -1.42 3.53
N ARG A 67 -16.99 -1.71 4.82
CA ARG A 67 -15.85 -1.99 5.69
C ARG A 67 -15.04 -3.19 5.22
N GLU A 68 -15.71 -4.27 4.84
CA GLU A 68 -15.09 -5.50 4.35
C GLU A 68 -14.38 -5.27 3.02
N ILE A 69 -15.00 -4.54 2.10
CA ILE A 69 -14.43 -4.26 0.78
C ILE A 69 -13.21 -3.35 0.92
N VAL A 70 -13.31 -2.24 1.64
CA VAL A 70 -12.19 -1.32 1.88
C VAL A 70 -11.01 -2.04 2.54
N SER A 71 -11.27 -2.80 3.60
CA SER A 71 -10.23 -3.58 4.29
C SER A 71 -9.57 -4.59 3.37
N THR A 72 -10.34 -5.24 2.49
CA THR A 72 -9.82 -6.21 1.53
C THR A 72 -8.96 -5.53 0.47
N GLN A 73 -9.39 -4.38 -0.07
CA GLN A 73 -8.63 -3.64 -1.07
C GLN A 73 -7.29 -3.15 -0.51
N ILE A 74 -7.30 -2.53 0.68
CA ILE A 74 -6.07 -2.07 1.34
C ILE A 74 -5.12 -3.25 1.62
N ALA A 75 -5.64 -4.36 2.15
CA ALA A 75 -4.82 -5.53 2.45
C ALA A 75 -4.21 -6.15 1.19
N ASN A 76 -4.99 -6.24 0.10
CA ASN A 76 -4.51 -6.74 -1.18
C ASN A 76 -3.44 -5.83 -1.79
N ASP A 77 -3.69 -4.54 -1.86
CA ASP A 77 -2.76 -3.56 -2.40
C ASP A 77 -1.43 -3.59 -1.64
N LEU A 78 -1.50 -3.52 -0.30
CA LEU A 78 -0.32 -3.50 0.55
C LEU A 78 0.50 -4.79 0.41
N VAL A 79 -0.12 -5.96 0.51
CA VAL A 79 0.61 -7.24 0.46
C VAL A 79 1.14 -7.51 -0.94
N ASN A 80 0.42 -7.15 -2.00
CA ASN A 80 0.86 -7.34 -3.38
C ASN A 80 2.09 -6.49 -3.72
N HIS A 81 2.14 -5.24 -3.27
CA HIS A 81 3.21 -4.31 -3.64
C HIS A 81 4.37 -4.27 -2.64
N MET A 82 4.09 -4.50 -1.35
CA MET A 82 5.11 -4.36 -0.30
C MET A 82 5.56 -5.70 0.30
N GLY A 83 4.85 -6.78 -0.02
CA GLY A 83 5.16 -8.13 0.43
C GLY A 83 4.63 -8.46 1.84
N ILE A 84 4.62 -9.75 2.16
CA ILE A 84 4.03 -10.32 3.37
C ILE A 84 4.70 -9.89 4.68
N THR A 85 5.97 -9.52 4.65
CA THR A 85 6.75 -9.15 5.86
C THR A 85 6.67 -7.66 6.20
N PHE A 86 6.10 -6.84 5.32
CA PHE A 86 6.12 -5.38 5.45
C PHE A 86 5.45 -4.90 6.74
N VAL A 87 4.22 -5.33 6.98
CA VAL A 87 3.44 -4.93 8.17
C VAL A 87 4.15 -5.36 9.44
N GLN A 88 4.57 -6.63 9.51
CA GLN A 88 5.22 -7.17 10.71
C GLN A 88 6.51 -6.42 11.04
N ARG A 89 7.37 -6.18 10.07
CA ARG A 89 8.63 -5.42 10.26
C ARG A 89 8.40 -4.00 10.74
N LEU A 90 7.35 -3.33 10.25
CA LEU A 90 7.02 -1.98 10.69
C LEU A 90 6.39 -1.98 12.09
N LYS A 91 5.53 -2.94 12.42
CA LYS A 91 5.02 -3.14 13.79
C LYS A 91 6.18 -3.29 14.78
N GLU A 92 7.11 -4.19 14.50
CA GLU A 92 8.27 -4.46 15.35
C GLU A 92 9.19 -3.24 15.52
N SER A 93 9.42 -2.49 14.43
CA SER A 93 10.35 -1.35 14.46
C SER A 93 9.75 -0.03 14.96
N THR A 94 8.42 0.07 15.06
CA THR A 94 7.72 1.31 15.44
C THR A 94 6.82 1.16 16.66
N GLY A 95 6.43 -0.07 17.01
CA GLY A 95 5.43 -0.36 18.04
C GLY A 95 3.99 -0.02 17.65
N MET A 96 3.75 0.32 16.37
CA MET A 96 2.43 0.73 15.88
C MET A 96 1.58 -0.49 15.50
N SER A 97 0.25 -0.32 15.49
CA SER A 97 -0.69 -1.37 15.08
C SER A 97 -0.63 -1.65 13.57
N ALA A 98 -1.13 -2.81 13.13
CA ALA A 98 -1.25 -3.12 11.71
C ALA A 98 -2.13 -2.10 10.95
N ALA A 99 -3.17 -1.60 11.60
CA ALA A 99 -4.05 -0.58 11.04
C ALA A 99 -3.33 0.76 10.82
N ASN A 100 -2.51 1.20 11.78
CA ASN A 100 -1.69 2.40 11.62
C ASN A 100 -0.67 2.23 10.48
N VAL A 101 -0.04 1.05 10.37
CA VAL A 101 0.89 0.74 9.28
C VAL A 101 0.18 0.82 7.93
N ALA A 102 -1.01 0.25 7.82
CA ALA A 102 -1.79 0.28 6.58
C ALA A 102 -2.25 1.70 6.22
N GLY A 103 -2.74 2.48 7.17
CA GLY A 103 -3.10 3.89 6.95
C GLY A 103 -1.90 4.73 6.48
N ALA A 104 -0.76 4.60 7.16
CA ALA A 104 0.47 5.30 6.77
C ALA A 104 0.97 4.86 5.39
N TYR A 105 0.82 3.58 5.03
CA TYR A 105 1.15 3.10 3.68
C TYR A 105 0.27 3.75 2.61
N VAL A 106 -1.05 3.86 2.82
CA VAL A 106 -1.94 4.52 1.85
C VAL A 106 -1.55 5.98 1.67
N ILE A 107 -1.21 6.71 2.74
CA ILE A 107 -0.69 8.08 2.65
C ILE A 107 0.57 8.11 1.77
N VAL A 108 1.55 7.28 2.05
CA VAL A 108 2.81 7.21 1.28
C VAL A 108 2.55 6.84 -0.18
N ARG A 109 1.71 5.85 -0.43
CA ARG A 109 1.32 5.42 -1.76
C ARG A 109 0.80 6.61 -2.60
N ASP A 110 -0.07 7.40 -2.01
CA ASP A 110 -0.71 8.52 -2.71
C ASP A 110 0.22 9.75 -2.81
N VAL A 111 0.99 10.06 -1.75
CA VAL A 111 2.00 11.14 -1.74
C VAL A 111 3.05 10.94 -2.82
N PHE A 112 3.57 9.74 -2.95
CA PHE A 112 4.62 9.40 -3.93
C PHE A 112 4.08 8.87 -5.25
N ARG A 113 2.75 8.78 -5.41
CA ARG A 113 2.07 8.25 -6.60
C ARG A 113 2.61 6.87 -7.00
N LEU A 114 2.80 5.99 -6.02
CA LEU A 114 3.39 4.67 -6.24
C LEU A 114 2.65 3.83 -7.29
N PRO A 115 1.29 3.85 -7.41
CA PRO A 115 0.59 3.13 -8.45
C PRO A 115 1.00 3.54 -9.88
N HIS A 116 1.30 4.82 -10.09
CA HIS A 116 1.82 5.29 -11.38
C HIS A 116 3.20 4.69 -11.69
N TRP A 117 4.08 4.61 -10.70
CA TRP A 117 5.41 4.05 -10.88
C TRP A 117 5.39 2.54 -11.06
N TRP A 118 4.52 1.81 -10.32
CA TRP A 118 4.30 0.38 -10.57
C TRP A 118 3.92 0.13 -12.02
N GLN A 119 2.91 0.82 -12.55
CA GLN A 119 2.47 0.70 -13.93
C GLN A 119 3.57 1.03 -14.94
N GLN A 120 4.39 2.07 -14.70
CA GLN A 120 5.51 2.39 -15.58
C GLN A 120 6.57 1.28 -15.62
N ILE A 121 6.87 0.67 -14.48
CA ILE A 121 7.83 -0.42 -14.41
C ILE A 121 7.26 -1.70 -15.06
N GLU A 122 5.99 -2.02 -14.81
CA GLU A 122 5.31 -3.14 -15.46
C GLU A 122 5.26 -2.98 -16.99
N ALA A 123 5.07 -1.76 -17.47
CA ALA A 123 5.09 -1.47 -18.92
C ALA A 123 6.45 -1.68 -19.57
N LEU A 124 7.52 -1.89 -18.81
CA LEU A 124 8.85 -2.28 -19.30
C LEU A 124 8.98 -3.78 -19.58
N ASP A 125 7.95 -4.57 -19.25
CA ASP A 125 7.97 -6.02 -19.49
C ASP A 125 8.31 -6.33 -20.95
N TYR A 126 9.18 -7.30 -21.17
CA TYR A 126 9.79 -7.64 -22.47
C TYR A 126 10.58 -6.52 -23.18
N LYS A 127 10.75 -5.32 -22.60
CA LYS A 127 11.49 -4.20 -23.19
C LYS A 127 12.87 -4.00 -22.57
N VAL A 128 13.05 -4.47 -21.34
CA VAL A 128 14.32 -4.38 -20.62
C VAL A 128 14.65 -5.74 -19.98
N PRO A 129 15.92 -5.97 -19.58
CA PRO A 129 16.26 -7.17 -18.81
C PRO A 129 15.43 -7.27 -17.53
N ALA A 130 14.94 -8.47 -17.21
CA ALA A 130 14.11 -8.70 -16.00
C ALA A 130 14.81 -8.27 -14.70
N GLU A 131 16.13 -8.40 -14.64
CA GLU A 131 16.94 -7.94 -13.50
C GLU A 131 16.81 -6.44 -13.24
N LEU A 132 16.87 -5.62 -14.30
CA LEU A 132 16.67 -4.17 -14.18
C LEU A 132 15.25 -3.84 -13.72
N GLN A 133 14.25 -4.53 -14.25
CA GLN A 133 12.86 -4.34 -13.81
C GLN A 133 12.67 -4.66 -12.33
N LEU A 134 13.26 -5.78 -11.87
CA LEU A 134 13.24 -6.17 -10.45
C LEU A 134 13.98 -5.17 -9.55
N GLN A 135 15.11 -4.62 -10.00
CA GLN A 135 15.83 -3.57 -9.26
C GLN A 135 14.98 -2.31 -9.09
N LEU A 136 14.28 -1.87 -10.14
CA LEU A 136 13.37 -0.73 -10.08
C LEU A 136 12.21 -0.97 -9.11
N MET A 137 11.61 -2.18 -9.13
CA MET A 137 10.58 -2.58 -8.16
C MET A 137 11.10 -2.54 -6.72
N ASP A 138 12.31 -3.07 -6.47
CA ASP A 138 12.91 -3.07 -5.13
C ASP A 138 13.17 -1.65 -4.61
N GLU A 139 13.61 -0.73 -5.47
CA GLU A 139 13.78 0.68 -5.09
C GLU A 139 12.45 1.35 -4.70
N LEU A 140 11.36 1.08 -5.41
CA LEU A 140 10.04 1.57 -5.01
C LEU A 140 9.59 0.97 -3.67
N MET A 141 9.82 -0.31 -3.44
CA MET A 141 9.53 -0.97 -2.17
C MET A 141 10.37 -0.37 -1.03
N ARG A 142 11.65 -0.04 -1.29
CA ARG A 142 12.52 0.64 -0.32
C ARG A 142 12.03 2.03 0.01
N LEU A 143 11.65 2.82 -1.00
CA LEU A 143 11.04 4.13 -0.81
C LEU A 143 9.78 4.02 0.05
N GLY A 144 8.84 3.17 -0.35
CA GLY A 144 7.59 2.94 0.37
C GLY A 144 7.83 2.59 1.85
N ARG A 145 8.76 1.67 2.13
CA ARG A 145 9.10 1.24 3.49
C ARG A 145 9.71 2.37 4.33
N ARG A 146 10.65 3.12 3.77
CA ARG A 146 11.31 4.23 4.47
C ARG A 146 10.32 5.35 4.77
N ALA A 147 9.52 5.74 3.80
CA ALA A 147 8.52 6.78 3.94
C ALA A 147 7.42 6.38 4.94
N THR A 148 6.88 5.16 4.86
CA THR A 148 5.88 4.68 5.82
C THR A 148 6.42 4.66 7.25
N ARG A 149 7.67 4.21 7.44
CA ARG A 149 8.32 4.27 8.75
C ARG A 149 8.46 5.70 9.27
N TRP A 150 8.80 6.64 8.39
CA TRP A 150 8.90 8.05 8.75
C TRP A 150 7.55 8.62 9.20
N PHE A 151 6.46 8.36 8.46
CA PHE A 151 5.12 8.79 8.85
C PHE A 151 4.71 8.20 10.21
N LEU A 152 4.93 6.91 10.44
CA LEU A 152 4.61 6.25 11.70
C LEU A 152 5.38 6.82 12.91
N ARG A 153 6.59 7.33 12.71
CA ARG A 153 7.40 7.93 13.75
C ARG A 153 7.11 9.40 13.97
N SER A 154 6.93 10.15 12.89
CA SER A 154 6.79 11.61 12.91
C SER A 154 5.35 12.06 13.15
N ARG A 155 4.36 11.21 12.85
CA ARG A 155 2.93 11.49 12.96
C ARG A 155 2.20 10.47 13.83
N ARG A 156 2.86 9.93 14.83
CA ARG A 156 2.43 8.76 15.61
C ARG A 156 0.99 8.87 16.13
N ASP A 157 0.64 10.03 16.71
CA ASP A 157 -0.64 10.27 17.37
C ASP A 157 -1.56 11.20 16.56
N ASP A 158 -1.15 11.60 15.34
CA ASP A 158 -1.82 12.62 14.52
C ASP A 158 -1.80 12.23 13.03
N LEU A 159 -1.99 10.95 12.72
CA LEU A 159 -2.06 10.45 11.37
C LEU A 159 -3.45 10.74 10.78
N ASP A 160 -3.50 11.61 9.79
CA ASP A 160 -4.71 11.98 9.05
C ASP A 160 -4.43 11.87 7.55
N ALA A 161 -5.11 10.92 6.89
CA ALA A 161 -4.80 10.59 5.51
C ALA A 161 -5.08 11.75 4.54
N ALA A 162 -6.22 12.39 4.64
CA ALA A 162 -6.60 13.51 3.76
C ALA A 162 -5.66 14.69 3.91
N ARG A 163 -5.41 15.10 5.16
CA ARG A 163 -4.53 16.22 5.50
C ARG A 163 -3.08 15.94 5.07
N ASP A 164 -2.57 14.78 5.42
CA ASP A 164 -1.16 14.45 5.18
C ASP A 164 -0.89 14.29 3.69
N VAL A 165 -1.77 13.67 2.91
CA VAL A 165 -1.65 13.62 1.46
C VAL A 165 -1.75 15.02 0.85
N GLY A 166 -2.73 15.83 1.25
CA GLY A 166 -2.88 17.22 0.76
C GLY A 166 -1.66 18.08 1.04
N HIS A 167 -0.99 17.86 2.18
CA HIS A 167 0.19 18.62 2.57
C HIS A 167 1.48 18.17 1.86
N PHE A 168 1.72 16.86 1.75
CA PHE A 168 2.99 16.34 1.28
C PHE A 168 3.04 16.08 -0.23
N ALA A 169 1.93 15.69 -0.89
CA ALA A 169 1.95 15.34 -2.31
C ALA A 169 2.41 16.49 -3.22
N PRO A 170 1.96 17.75 -3.05
CA PRO A 170 2.44 18.86 -3.87
C PRO A 170 3.96 19.11 -3.71
N ARG A 171 4.47 18.99 -2.48
CA ARG A 171 5.89 19.18 -2.17
C ARG A 171 6.78 18.11 -2.78
N VAL A 172 6.34 16.87 -2.73
CA VAL A 172 7.04 15.74 -3.37
C VAL A 172 7.04 15.90 -4.89
N ALA A 173 5.92 16.34 -5.48
CA ALA A 173 5.84 16.59 -6.92
C ALA A 173 6.79 17.73 -7.36
N GLU A 174 6.86 18.80 -6.59
CA GLU A 174 7.79 19.93 -6.84
C GLU A 174 9.25 19.46 -6.76
N LEU A 175 9.61 18.72 -5.71
CA LEU A 175 10.97 18.19 -5.54
C LEU A 175 11.35 17.27 -6.71
N ALA A 176 10.45 16.37 -7.12
CA ALA A 176 10.68 15.51 -8.27
C ALA A 176 10.83 16.27 -9.59
N GLY A 177 10.14 17.41 -9.74
CA GLY A 177 10.32 18.33 -10.87
C GLY A 177 11.71 18.97 -10.89
N ARG A 178 12.17 19.50 -9.76
CA ARG A 178 13.50 20.11 -9.62
C ARG A 178 14.62 19.13 -9.93
N LEU A 179 14.55 17.89 -9.44
CA LEU A 179 15.55 16.85 -9.69
C LEU A 179 15.65 16.47 -11.17
N ARG A 180 14.54 16.50 -11.90
CA ARG A 180 14.53 16.25 -13.36
C ARG A 180 15.25 17.35 -14.14
N HIS A 181 15.09 18.61 -13.75
CA HIS A 181 15.75 19.73 -14.40
C HIS A 181 17.26 19.84 -14.12
N GLN A 182 17.73 19.25 -13.02
CA GLN A 182 19.17 19.23 -12.68
C GLN A 182 19.94 18.14 -13.44
N ASN A 183 19.26 17.16 -14.00
CA ASN A 183 19.86 16.02 -14.73
C ASN A 183 19.74 16.15 -16.27
N GLN A 184 19.27 17.29 -16.77
CA GLN A 184 19.29 17.69 -18.18
C GLN A 184 20.41 18.69 -18.47
#